data_22553a41b080562cfcb983ce7a86bb11
#
_entry.id   22553a41b080562cfcb983ce7a86bb11
#
_cell.length_a   1.000
_cell.length_b   1.000
_cell.length_c   1.000
_cell.angle_alpha   90.00
_cell.angle_beta   90.00
_cell.angle_gamma   90.00
#
_symmetry.space_group_name_H-M   'P 1'
#
loop_
_entity.id
_entity.type
_entity.pdbx_description
1 polymer ?
#
loop_
_entity_poly.entity_id
_entity_poly.type
_entity_poly.pdbx_seq_one_letter_code
_entity_poly.pdbx_strand_id
1 'polypeptide(L)'
;ELSRAAASLAGDVIVFCGVDFMAETAAILSPQKTVVLPVRGAWCPMAHMITPEQLRGLKDLYPDAAVVCYVNSTAEIKAESDICCTSANAVQVVNSLKESQVIFVPDRNLAAYVARHTRKQIIPWDGYCYVHDNFTSEEVMAARALHPKAQVLVHPECRPEVIDRADFVYSTAGMARHVRSSEAREFII
;
A
#
# COMPACT_ATOMS: atom_id res chain seq x y z
N GLU A 1 -9.34 3.02 -5.56
CA GLU A 1 -10.65 3.69 -5.79
C GLU A 1 -10.63 4.52 -7.07
N LEU A 2 -9.67 5.47 -7.27
CA LEU A 2 -9.61 6.37 -8.43
C LEU A 2 -9.59 5.62 -9.78
N SER A 3 -8.73 4.61 -9.94
CA SER A 3 -8.64 3.83 -11.18
C SER A 3 -9.94 3.07 -11.51
N ARG A 4 -10.65 2.59 -10.47
CA ARG A 4 -11.98 1.97 -10.64
C ARG A 4 -13.04 3.00 -11.01
N ALA A 5 -13.03 4.18 -10.38
CA ALA A 5 -13.93 5.26 -10.73
C ALA A 5 -13.71 5.71 -12.18
N ALA A 6 -12.46 5.87 -12.61
CA ALA A 6 -12.11 6.21 -13.98
C ALA A 6 -12.63 5.17 -15.00
N ALA A 7 -12.60 3.89 -14.65
CA ALA A 7 -13.09 2.80 -15.50
C ALA A 7 -14.60 2.94 -15.80
N SER A 8 -15.39 3.43 -14.85
CA SER A 8 -16.85 3.56 -14.96
C SER A 8 -17.31 4.84 -15.66
N LEU A 9 -16.43 5.81 -15.89
CA LEU A 9 -16.79 7.08 -16.55
C LEU A 9 -17.02 6.88 -18.06
N ALA A 10 -17.92 7.67 -18.62
CA ALA A 10 -18.07 7.77 -20.08
C ALA A 10 -16.83 8.45 -20.68
N GLY A 11 -16.53 8.13 -21.95
CA GLY A 11 -15.40 8.69 -22.69
C GLY A 11 -14.29 7.66 -22.95
N ASP A 12 -13.57 7.87 -24.04
CA ASP A 12 -12.55 6.95 -24.55
C ASP A 12 -11.14 7.29 -24.06
N VAL A 13 -10.98 8.48 -23.45
CA VAL A 13 -9.70 8.99 -22.96
C VAL A 13 -9.78 9.32 -21.47
N ILE A 14 -8.84 8.79 -20.70
CA ILE A 14 -8.64 9.11 -19.28
C ILE A 14 -7.34 9.88 -19.16
N VAL A 15 -7.40 11.15 -18.74
CA VAL A 15 -6.22 11.92 -18.32
C VAL A 15 -6.02 11.69 -16.84
N PHE A 16 -5.00 10.87 -16.49
CA PHE A 16 -4.76 10.47 -15.12
C PHE A 16 -3.71 11.40 -14.47
N CYS A 17 -4.17 12.35 -13.66
CA CYS A 17 -3.31 13.28 -12.90
C CYS A 17 -2.85 12.63 -11.60
N GLY A 18 -1.86 11.78 -11.67
CA GLY A 18 -1.31 11.02 -10.56
C GLY A 18 0.03 10.40 -10.94
N VAL A 19 0.48 9.40 -10.17
CA VAL A 19 1.72 8.67 -10.44
C VAL A 19 1.49 7.52 -11.44
N ASP A 20 2.59 7.10 -12.06
CA ASP A 20 2.63 6.12 -13.15
C ASP A 20 1.87 4.81 -12.85
N PHE A 21 2.16 4.13 -11.73
CA PHE A 21 1.51 2.86 -11.39
C PHE A 21 -0.02 2.98 -11.23
N MET A 22 -0.52 4.19 -10.91
CA MET A 22 -1.96 4.44 -10.84
C MET A 22 -2.57 4.57 -12.23
N ALA A 23 -1.86 5.22 -13.16
CA ALA A 23 -2.25 5.30 -14.58
C ALA A 23 -2.20 3.89 -15.22
N GLU A 24 -1.15 3.10 -14.96
CA GLU A 24 -1.08 1.70 -15.38
C GLU A 24 -2.25 0.88 -14.86
N THR A 25 -2.59 1.03 -13.57
CA THR A 25 -3.77 0.37 -12.98
C THR A 25 -5.06 0.80 -13.67
N ALA A 26 -5.20 2.08 -14.04
CA ALA A 26 -6.36 2.55 -14.79
C ALA A 26 -6.42 1.94 -16.19
N ALA A 27 -5.27 1.78 -16.87
CA ALA A 27 -5.17 1.13 -18.17
C ALA A 27 -5.53 -0.36 -18.10
N ILE A 28 -5.04 -1.08 -17.08
CA ILE A 28 -5.38 -2.49 -16.84
C ILE A 28 -6.91 -2.67 -16.63
N LEU A 29 -7.53 -1.77 -15.87
CA LEU A 29 -8.97 -1.83 -15.58
C LEU A 29 -9.85 -1.30 -16.72
N SER A 30 -9.26 -0.63 -17.70
CA SER A 30 -9.97 0.01 -18.82
C SER A 30 -9.22 -0.23 -20.15
N PRO A 31 -9.02 -1.50 -20.56
CA PRO A 31 -8.19 -1.82 -21.74
C PRO A 31 -8.73 -1.24 -23.05
N GLN A 32 -10.00 -0.88 -23.07
CA GLN A 32 -10.67 -0.23 -24.22
C GLN A 32 -10.48 1.28 -24.27
N LYS A 33 -9.89 1.91 -23.23
CA LYS A 33 -9.69 3.35 -23.15
C LYS A 33 -8.22 3.71 -23.32
N THR A 34 -7.96 4.91 -23.83
CA THR A 34 -6.64 5.50 -23.84
C THR A 34 -6.38 6.18 -22.51
N VAL A 35 -5.35 5.73 -21.76
CA VAL A 35 -4.95 6.38 -20.50
C VAL A 35 -3.70 7.22 -20.76
N VAL A 36 -3.76 8.50 -20.44
CA VAL A 36 -2.70 9.48 -20.64
C VAL A 36 -2.19 9.98 -19.29
N LEU A 37 -0.89 9.93 -19.08
CA LEU A 37 -0.20 10.54 -17.95
C LEU A 37 0.40 11.87 -18.41
N PRO A 38 -0.03 13.05 -17.87
CA PRO A 38 0.40 14.35 -18.37
C PRO A 38 1.89 14.62 -18.18
N VAL A 39 2.51 14.04 -17.16
CA VAL A 39 3.92 14.24 -16.80
C VAL A 39 4.64 12.89 -16.73
N ARG A 40 5.61 12.68 -17.62
CA ARG A 40 6.39 11.44 -17.70
C ARG A 40 7.20 11.13 -16.44
N GLY A 41 7.58 12.13 -15.65
CA GLY A 41 8.36 11.98 -14.42
C GLY A 41 7.52 11.82 -13.16
N ALA A 42 6.20 11.69 -13.27
CA ALA A 42 5.33 11.46 -12.12
C ALA A 42 5.32 9.98 -11.73
N TRP A 43 6.28 9.57 -10.93
CA TRP A 43 6.46 8.18 -10.48
C TRP A 43 6.60 8.08 -8.96
N CYS A 44 6.29 6.90 -8.41
CA CYS A 44 6.45 6.61 -7.00
C CYS A 44 7.74 5.81 -6.79
N PRO A 45 8.73 6.33 -6.02
CA PRO A 45 9.97 5.60 -5.76
C PRO A 45 9.75 4.18 -5.25
N MET A 46 8.85 3.97 -4.30
CA MET A 46 8.55 2.65 -3.75
C MET A 46 8.10 1.66 -4.84
N ALA A 47 7.26 2.10 -5.78
CA ALA A 47 6.75 1.23 -6.84
C ALA A 47 7.87 0.66 -7.74
N HIS A 48 9.02 1.32 -7.78
CA HIS A 48 10.20 0.96 -8.57
C HIS A 48 11.34 0.35 -7.73
N MET A 49 11.09 0.02 -6.44
CA MET A 49 12.12 -0.59 -5.58
C MET A 49 12.32 -2.09 -5.80
N ILE A 50 11.56 -2.70 -6.69
CA ILE A 50 11.70 -4.11 -7.09
C ILE A 50 11.58 -4.23 -8.61
N THR A 51 12.40 -5.09 -9.21
CA THR A 51 12.29 -5.44 -10.63
C THR A 51 11.66 -6.83 -10.82
N PRO A 52 11.12 -7.14 -12.01
CA PRO A 52 10.61 -8.47 -12.31
C PRO A 52 11.65 -9.59 -12.11
N GLU A 53 12.91 -9.35 -12.46
CA GLU A 53 14.01 -10.30 -12.29
C GLU A 53 14.26 -10.61 -10.82
N GLN A 54 14.23 -9.58 -9.96
CA GLN A 54 14.40 -9.74 -8.51
C GLN A 54 13.22 -10.52 -7.92
N LEU A 55 11.99 -10.25 -8.37
CA LEU A 55 10.82 -10.99 -7.92
C LEU A 55 10.88 -12.45 -8.35
N ARG A 56 11.30 -12.74 -9.60
CA ARG A 56 11.50 -14.15 -10.05
C ARG A 56 12.55 -14.86 -9.21
N GLY A 57 13.67 -14.18 -8.87
CA GLY A 57 14.67 -14.75 -7.98
C GLY A 57 14.12 -15.10 -6.58
N LEU A 58 13.20 -14.31 -6.04
CA LEU A 58 12.50 -14.67 -4.80
C LEU A 58 11.57 -15.87 -4.98
N LYS A 59 10.83 -15.94 -6.09
CA LYS A 59 9.95 -17.09 -6.41
C LYS A 59 10.75 -18.37 -6.52
N ASP A 60 11.96 -18.33 -7.09
CA ASP A 60 12.86 -19.48 -7.19
C ASP A 60 13.36 -19.96 -5.81
N LEU A 61 13.58 -19.02 -4.88
CA LEU A 61 13.98 -19.32 -3.49
C LEU A 61 12.81 -19.86 -2.64
N TYR A 62 11.59 -19.47 -2.96
CA TYR A 62 10.37 -19.80 -2.23
C TYR A 62 9.28 -20.32 -3.16
N PRO A 63 9.48 -21.49 -3.80
CA PRO A 63 8.60 -21.98 -4.88
C PRO A 63 7.17 -22.29 -4.43
N ASP A 64 6.95 -22.53 -3.13
CA ASP A 64 5.63 -22.82 -2.55
C ASP A 64 4.93 -21.54 -1.99
N ALA A 65 5.56 -20.39 -2.11
CA ALA A 65 5.00 -19.13 -1.61
C ALA A 65 4.09 -18.46 -2.66
N ALA A 66 2.94 -17.96 -2.22
CA ALA A 66 2.14 -17.06 -3.04
C ALA A 66 2.75 -15.64 -3.04
N VAL A 67 2.66 -14.95 -4.17
CA VAL A 67 3.12 -13.57 -4.31
C VAL A 67 1.94 -12.60 -4.16
N VAL A 68 1.96 -11.81 -3.09
CA VAL A 68 1.02 -10.72 -2.86
C VAL A 68 1.67 -9.39 -3.22
N CYS A 69 1.10 -8.71 -4.19
CA CYS A 69 1.57 -7.42 -4.66
C CYS A 69 0.71 -6.29 -4.10
N TYR A 70 1.32 -5.39 -3.36
CA TYR A 70 0.67 -4.11 -3.06
C TYR A 70 0.51 -3.30 -4.35
N VAL A 71 -0.67 -2.75 -4.59
CA VAL A 71 -1.01 -2.06 -5.87
C VAL A 71 -0.09 -0.87 -6.19
N ASN A 72 0.65 -0.36 -5.20
CA ASN A 72 1.68 0.66 -5.38
C ASN A 72 2.97 0.02 -5.94
N SER A 73 2.85 -0.64 -7.07
CA SER A 73 3.89 -1.33 -7.84
C SER A 73 3.64 -1.12 -9.33
N THR A 74 4.65 -1.35 -10.17
CA THR A 74 4.51 -1.30 -11.63
C THR A 74 3.59 -2.42 -12.16
N ALA A 75 3.07 -2.24 -13.38
CA ALA A 75 2.28 -3.26 -14.05
C ALA A 75 3.06 -4.57 -14.25
N GLU A 76 4.38 -4.49 -14.49
CA GLU A 76 5.26 -5.64 -14.65
C GLU A 76 5.33 -6.49 -13.38
N ILE A 77 5.43 -5.87 -12.20
CA ILE A 77 5.42 -6.59 -10.91
C ILE A 77 4.06 -7.21 -10.65
N LYS A 78 2.96 -6.51 -10.98
CA LYS A 78 1.60 -7.05 -10.87
C LYS A 78 1.42 -8.29 -11.76
N ALA A 79 1.99 -8.29 -12.97
CA ALA A 79 1.92 -9.42 -13.89
C ALA A 79 2.67 -10.67 -13.40
N GLU A 80 3.71 -10.51 -12.59
CA GLU A 80 4.47 -11.61 -11.98
C GLU A 80 3.87 -12.10 -10.65
N SER A 81 2.80 -11.47 -10.16
CA SER A 81 2.20 -11.72 -8.84
C SER A 81 0.90 -12.52 -8.96
N ASP A 82 0.57 -13.30 -7.93
CA ASP A 82 -0.65 -14.12 -7.90
C ASP A 82 -1.90 -13.28 -7.57
N ILE A 83 -1.74 -12.26 -6.72
CA ILE A 83 -2.84 -11.40 -6.30
C ILE A 83 -2.35 -10.02 -5.89
N CYS A 84 -3.18 -9.01 -6.15
CA CYS A 84 -2.92 -7.65 -5.70
C CYS A 84 -3.77 -7.26 -4.49
N CYS A 85 -3.20 -6.44 -3.60
CA CYS A 85 -3.90 -5.87 -2.46
C CYS A 85 -3.73 -4.35 -2.38
N THR A 86 -4.51 -3.74 -1.51
CA THR A 86 -4.34 -2.35 -1.04
C THR A 86 -4.01 -2.37 0.45
N SER A 87 -3.53 -1.26 1.01
CA SER A 87 -3.33 -1.13 2.45
C SER A 87 -4.61 -1.38 3.27
N ALA A 88 -5.79 -1.18 2.66
CA ALA A 88 -7.07 -1.41 3.33
C ALA A 88 -7.47 -2.89 3.46
N ASN A 89 -6.97 -3.78 2.59
CA ASN A 89 -7.40 -5.18 2.52
C ASN A 89 -6.23 -6.18 2.52
N ALA A 90 -5.00 -5.74 2.71
CA ALA A 90 -3.81 -6.60 2.66
C ALA A 90 -3.91 -7.80 3.61
N VAL A 91 -4.32 -7.58 4.85
CA VAL A 91 -4.53 -8.65 5.84
C VAL A 91 -5.59 -9.66 5.37
N GLN A 92 -6.71 -9.19 4.82
CA GLN A 92 -7.78 -10.06 4.31
C GLN A 92 -7.31 -10.87 3.11
N VAL A 93 -6.61 -10.24 2.17
CA VAL A 93 -6.05 -10.90 0.98
C VAL A 93 -5.08 -11.98 1.39
N VAL A 94 -4.11 -11.69 2.26
CA VAL A 94 -3.13 -12.67 2.73
C VAL A 94 -3.82 -13.84 3.46
N ASN A 95 -4.80 -13.55 4.32
CA ASN A 95 -5.51 -14.61 5.05
C ASN A 95 -6.43 -15.47 4.17
N SER A 96 -6.82 -14.99 2.98
CA SER A 96 -7.63 -15.76 2.03
C SER A 96 -6.86 -16.79 1.20
N LEU A 97 -5.54 -16.69 1.16
CA LEU A 97 -4.67 -17.60 0.41
C LEU A 97 -4.64 -19.00 1.07
N LYS A 98 -4.31 -20.01 0.30
CA LYS A 98 -4.12 -21.38 0.81
C LYS A 98 -2.67 -21.61 1.29
N GLU A 99 -1.73 -20.96 0.65
CA GLU A 99 -0.30 -21.06 0.89
C GLU A 99 0.04 -20.61 2.30
N SER A 100 0.97 -21.31 2.95
CA SER A 100 1.44 -20.96 4.29
C SER A 100 2.55 -19.89 4.27
N GLN A 101 3.18 -19.70 3.12
CA GLN A 101 4.23 -18.72 2.87
C GLN A 101 3.74 -17.68 1.85
N VAL A 102 4.08 -16.42 2.08
CA VAL A 102 3.66 -15.31 1.23
C VAL A 102 4.85 -14.38 1.01
N ILE A 103 5.28 -14.22 -0.24
CA ILE A 103 6.15 -13.14 -0.67
C ILE A 103 5.30 -11.88 -0.76
N PHE A 104 5.67 -10.83 -0.03
CA PHE A 104 4.94 -9.58 0.01
C PHE A 104 5.79 -8.45 -0.56
N VAL A 105 5.31 -7.84 -1.65
CA VAL A 105 6.04 -6.79 -2.38
C VAL A 105 5.19 -5.53 -2.55
N PRO A 106 5.76 -4.33 -2.65
CA PRO A 106 7.16 -3.98 -2.46
C PRO A 106 7.46 -3.45 -1.05
N ASP A 107 6.46 -3.17 -0.19
CA ASP A 107 6.60 -2.43 1.06
C ASP A 107 6.82 -3.34 2.27
N ARG A 108 8.01 -3.22 2.90
CA ARG A 108 8.40 -4.00 4.09
C ARG A 108 7.57 -3.67 5.34
N ASN A 109 7.17 -2.39 5.48
CA ASN A 109 6.43 -1.95 6.66
C ASN A 109 4.99 -2.45 6.61
N LEU A 110 4.33 -2.34 5.43
CA LEU A 110 3.01 -2.95 5.22
C LEU A 110 3.08 -4.48 5.40
N ALA A 111 4.15 -5.13 4.91
CA ALA A 111 4.39 -6.56 5.13
C ALA A 111 4.52 -6.89 6.62
N ALA A 112 5.27 -6.09 7.39
CA ALA A 112 5.41 -6.24 8.83
C ALA A 112 4.07 -6.05 9.56
N TYR A 113 3.26 -5.07 9.14
CA TYR A 113 1.91 -4.90 9.66
C TYR A 113 1.03 -6.13 9.38
N VAL A 114 1.05 -6.65 8.15
CA VAL A 114 0.31 -7.87 7.77
C VAL A 114 0.77 -9.06 8.59
N ALA A 115 2.08 -9.24 8.79
CA ALA A 115 2.65 -10.34 9.58
C ALA A 115 2.12 -10.40 11.02
N ARG A 116 1.79 -9.26 11.62
CA ARG A 116 1.18 -9.18 12.97
C ARG A 116 -0.28 -9.69 13.00
N HIS A 117 -0.93 -9.83 11.83
CA HIS A 117 -2.36 -10.14 11.71
C HIS A 117 -2.63 -11.45 10.95
N THR A 118 -1.61 -12.28 10.78
CA THR A 118 -1.72 -13.59 10.12
C THR A 118 -0.86 -14.64 10.83
N ARG A 119 -1.16 -15.92 10.57
CA ARG A 119 -0.31 -17.04 11.00
C ARG A 119 0.64 -17.52 9.90
N LYS A 120 0.55 -16.90 8.71
CA LYS A 120 1.40 -17.25 7.57
C LYS A 120 2.79 -16.67 7.74
N GLN A 121 3.78 -17.31 7.15
CA GLN A 121 5.12 -16.77 7.05
C GLN A 121 5.12 -15.68 5.95
N ILE A 122 5.39 -14.46 6.33
CA ILE A 122 5.55 -13.35 5.40
C ILE A 122 7.03 -13.19 5.07
N ILE A 123 7.34 -13.18 3.77
CA ILE A 123 8.66 -12.95 3.20
C ILE A 123 8.61 -11.55 2.57
N PRO A 124 9.05 -10.51 3.29
CA PRO A 124 8.96 -9.14 2.80
C PRO A 124 10.06 -8.85 1.79
N TRP A 125 9.75 -8.04 0.79
CA TRP A 125 10.75 -7.31 0.02
C TRP A 125 11.25 -6.11 0.83
N ASP A 126 12.51 -5.70 0.66
CA ASP A 126 13.10 -4.57 1.39
C ASP A 126 12.87 -3.20 0.70
N GLY A 127 11.66 -2.98 0.18
CA GLY A 127 11.19 -1.69 -0.29
C GLY A 127 10.35 -0.98 0.79
N TYR A 128 10.14 0.32 0.64
CA TYR A 128 9.41 1.13 1.62
C TYR A 128 8.89 2.43 1.02
N CYS A 129 7.84 2.96 1.61
CA CYS A 129 7.37 4.31 1.31
C CYS A 129 8.26 5.34 2.03
N TYR A 130 9.08 6.09 1.29
CA TYR A 130 10.01 7.06 1.87
C TYR A 130 9.31 8.17 2.68
N VAL A 131 8.03 8.43 2.42
CA VAL A 131 7.24 9.39 3.18
C VAL A 131 6.90 8.83 4.56
N HIS A 132 6.29 7.63 4.60
CA HIS A 132 5.86 7.00 5.85
C HIS A 132 7.04 6.44 6.68
N ASP A 133 8.11 6.00 6.01
CA ASP A 133 9.30 5.48 6.69
C ASP A 133 10.13 6.57 7.38
N ASN A 134 9.91 7.85 7.05
CA ASN A 134 10.60 8.96 7.69
C ASN A 134 10.04 9.35 9.06
N PHE A 135 8.79 9.01 9.37
CA PHE A 135 8.24 9.30 10.69
C PHE A 135 8.89 8.45 11.77
N THR A 136 9.13 9.07 12.92
CA THR A 136 9.73 8.43 14.10
C THR A 136 8.74 8.31 15.26
N SER A 137 8.96 7.36 16.15
CA SER A 137 8.16 7.22 17.37
C SER A 137 8.29 8.46 18.27
N GLU A 138 9.46 9.11 18.27
CA GLU A 138 9.75 10.34 19.03
C GLU A 138 8.89 11.51 18.55
N GLU A 139 8.74 11.70 17.24
CA GLU A 139 7.88 12.73 16.65
C GLU A 139 6.41 12.52 17.02
N VAL A 140 5.94 11.28 16.96
CA VAL A 140 4.57 10.92 17.38
C VAL A 140 4.36 11.23 18.86
N MET A 141 5.32 10.87 19.71
CA MET A 141 5.24 11.13 21.14
C MET A 141 5.29 12.64 21.47
N ALA A 142 6.12 13.41 20.75
CA ALA A 142 6.17 14.86 20.90
C ALA A 142 4.85 15.52 20.48
N ALA A 143 4.26 15.12 19.35
CA ALA A 143 2.96 15.60 18.91
C ALA A 143 1.85 15.25 19.91
N ARG A 144 1.85 14.02 20.44
CA ARG A 144 0.89 13.58 21.46
C ARG A 144 1.03 14.38 22.77
N ALA A 145 2.25 14.77 23.17
CA ALA A 145 2.47 15.60 24.35
C ALA A 145 1.89 17.02 24.19
N LEU A 146 1.94 17.57 22.99
CA LEU A 146 1.35 18.88 22.66
C LEU A 146 -0.17 18.81 22.51
N HIS A 147 -0.70 17.66 22.09
CA HIS A 147 -2.12 17.41 21.82
C HIS A 147 -2.63 16.18 22.59
N PRO A 148 -2.71 16.24 23.93
CA PRO A 148 -2.98 15.05 24.77
C PRO A 148 -4.38 14.46 24.59
N LYS A 149 -5.29 15.17 23.92
CA LYS A 149 -6.66 14.69 23.62
C LYS A 149 -6.79 14.19 22.18
N ALA A 150 -5.77 14.36 21.36
CA ALA A 150 -5.81 13.94 19.98
C ALA A 150 -5.73 12.41 19.86
N GLN A 151 -6.51 11.86 18.93
CA GLN A 151 -6.34 10.48 18.49
C GLN A 151 -5.22 10.41 17.45
N VAL A 152 -4.32 9.46 17.60
CA VAL A 152 -3.22 9.22 16.67
C VAL A 152 -3.62 8.14 15.67
N LEU A 153 -3.69 8.53 14.39
CA LEU A 153 -4.00 7.66 13.28
C LEU A 153 -2.78 7.53 12.38
N VAL A 154 -2.33 6.32 12.10
CA VAL A 154 -1.16 6.09 11.24
C VAL A 154 -1.49 5.15 10.08
N HIS A 155 -0.74 5.29 9.00
CA HIS A 155 -0.84 4.39 7.85
C HIS A 155 -0.03 3.10 8.11
N PRO A 156 -0.46 1.92 7.62
CA PRO A 156 0.28 0.67 7.83
C PRO A 156 1.62 0.60 7.07
N GLU A 157 1.96 1.59 6.24
CA GLU A 157 3.30 1.78 5.67
C GLU A 157 4.28 2.49 6.61
N CYS A 158 3.83 2.96 7.77
CA CYS A 158 4.72 3.49 8.81
C CYS A 158 5.54 2.38 9.44
N ARG A 159 6.69 2.74 9.98
CA ARG A 159 7.55 1.81 10.73
C ARG A 159 6.81 1.15 11.89
N PRO A 160 7.16 -0.09 12.27
CA PRO A 160 6.52 -0.80 13.37
C PRO A 160 6.48 -0.02 14.69
N GLU A 161 7.54 0.71 15.02
CA GLU A 161 7.63 1.53 16.24
C GLU A 161 6.69 2.75 16.22
N VAL A 162 6.35 3.26 15.05
CA VAL A 162 5.33 4.32 14.87
C VAL A 162 3.93 3.74 15.01
N ILE A 163 3.69 2.58 14.41
CA ILE A 163 2.43 1.84 14.53
C ILE A 163 2.13 1.51 16.00
N ASP A 164 3.15 1.15 16.80
CA ASP A 164 3.02 0.83 18.22
C ASP A 164 2.64 2.04 19.09
N ARG A 165 2.74 3.27 18.56
CA ARG A 165 2.33 4.52 19.23
C ARG A 165 0.97 5.03 18.78
N ALA A 166 0.36 4.42 17.77
CA ALA A 166 -0.92 4.83 17.24
C ALA A 166 -2.10 4.31 18.08
N ASP A 167 -3.19 5.07 18.09
CA ASP A 167 -4.46 4.58 18.60
C ASP A 167 -5.19 3.75 17.53
N PHE A 168 -4.97 4.09 16.25
CA PHE A 168 -5.58 3.41 15.12
C PHE A 168 -4.62 3.34 13.93
N VAL A 169 -4.72 2.22 13.20
CA VAL A 169 -3.98 2.00 11.95
C VAL A 169 -4.97 1.84 10.81
N TYR A 170 -4.92 2.75 9.86
CA TYR A 170 -5.88 2.79 8.75
C TYR A 170 -5.20 3.15 7.43
N SER A 171 -5.80 2.69 6.33
CA SER A 171 -5.53 3.27 5.01
C SER A 171 -6.04 4.72 4.95
N THR A 172 -5.60 5.50 3.97
CA THR A 172 -6.04 6.89 3.76
C THR A 172 -7.57 7.03 3.79
N ALA A 173 -8.29 6.15 3.07
CA ALA A 173 -9.75 6.16 3.09
C ALA A 173 -10.32 5.73 4.44
N GLY A 174 -9.63 4.85 5.17
CA GLY A 174 -9.99 4.45 6.53
C GLY A 174 -9.87 5.61 7.51
N MET A 175 -8.78 6.36 7.45
CA MET A 175 -8.57 7.58 8.26
C MET A 175 -9.68 8.60 8.00
N ALA A 176 -9.99 8.89 6.74
CA ALA A 176 -11.04 9.83 6.37
C ALA A 176 -12.43 9.39 6.92
N ARG A 177 -12.74 8.10 6.88
CA ARG A 177 -13.99 7.58 7.48
C ARG A 177 -13.98 7.73 8.99
N HIS A 178 -12.88 7.36 9.65
CA HIS A 178 -12.74 7.45 11.11
C HIS A 178 -12.93 8.89 11.59
N VAL A 179 -12.22 9.84 10.99
CA VAL A 179 -12.34 11.27 11.36
C VAL A 179 -13.78 11.78 11.21
N ARG A 180 -14.50 11.36 10.15
CA ARG A 180 -15.90 11.79 9.94
C ARG A 180 -16.89 11.19 10.95
N SER A 181 -16.62 10.01 11.48
CA SER A 181 -17.51 9.30 12.39
C SER A 181 -17.10 9.40 13.86
N SER A 182 -15.90 9.88 14.15
CA SER A 182 -15.37 10.01 15.51
C SER A 182 -15.97 11.22 16.24
N GLU A 183 -16.16 11.10 17.53
CA GLU A 183 -16.51 12.22 18.42
C GLU A 183 -15.27 13.06 18.80
N ALA A 184 -14.07 12.56 18.57
CA ALA A 184 -12.83 13.29 18.80
C ALA A 184 -12.76 14.54 17.91
N ARG A 185 -12.14 15.60 18.42
CA ARG A 185 -12.02 16.88 17.72
C ARG A 185 -10.60 17.19 17.28
N GLU A 186 -9.64 16.41 17.75
CA GLU A 186 -8.23 16.57 17.43
C GLU A 186 -7.68 15.24 16.95
N PHE A 187 -6.90 15.27 15.87
CA PHE A 187 -6.27 14.11 15.28
C PHE A 187 -4.83 14.43 14.93
N ILE A 188 -3.93 13.50 15.18
CA ILE A 188 -2.56 13.44 14.67
C ILE A 188 -2.59 12.38 13.58
N ILE A 189 -2.20 12.77 12.36
CA ILE A 189 -2.26 11.90 11.16
C ILE A 189 -0.91 11.92 10.46
#